data_b1dc831c259fa14014bca20f649f5e13
#
_entry.id   b1dc831c259fa14014bca20f649f5e13
#
_cell.length_a   1.000
_cell.length_b   1.000
_cell.length_c   1.000
_cell.angle_alpha   90.00
_cell.angle_beta   90.00
_cell.angle_gamma   90.00
#
_symmetry.space_group_name_H-M   'P 1'
#
loop_
_entity.id
_entity.type
_entity.pdbx_description
1 polymer ?
#
loop_
_entity_poly.entity_id
_entity_poly.type
_entity_poly.pdbx_seq_one_letter_code
_entity_poly.pdbx_strand_id
1 'polypeptide(L)'
;MDLPYQDSVVTWELEGRPFRTNPDTGDPLNLLYGADIAALNIMIGAASEGWQRPVYFAVTVASDGRLGLENYFQLEGQALRVVPIRHSEPLGRVELGITPDRLREFRFTNLNDPDVYYDANIRRMVDNYRNIFSQTASAMVVAGQIEEGVALIDSLMKKIPFSTIPGDYISFIYIARVYQLAGDYEKALEIYRASEPMLIHRLSHQSGDSFSQYAFTFLQSVRAAYLQATDYEGAAAFENRIRASFGDEANVTAEEMRASALGLFDEQSIIDDSVMIEDSLALDSTLLEPQLDDDL
;
A
#
# COMPACT_ATOMS: atom_id res chain seq x y z
N MET A 1 6.66 14.48 -24.31
CA MET A 1 7.87 13.72 -23.95
C MET A 1 7.71 12.36 -24.59
N ASP A 2 8.43 12.10 -25.66
CA ASP A 2 8.41 10.79 -26.32
C ASP A 2 9.15 9.81 -25.43
N LEU A 3 8.37 8.99 -24.71
CA LEU A 3 8.95 7.89 -23.94
C LEU A 3 9.48 6.85 -24.94
N PRO A 4 10.74 6.46 -24.86
CA PRO A 4 11.26 5.42 -25.73
C PRO A 4 10.51 4.12 -25.42
N TYR A 5 9.79 3.60 -26.40
CA TYR A 5 9.20 2.27 -26.30
C TYR A 5 10.35 1.26 -26.22
N GLN A 6 10.45 0.54 -25.12
CA GLN A 6 11.46 -0.51 -24.98
C GLN A 6 11.16 -1.70 -25.89
N ASP A 7 9.86 -1.97 -26.12
CA ASP A 7 9.41 -3.05 -27.00
C ASP A 7 8.27 -2.59 -27.90
N SER A 8 8.28 -3.02 -29.15
CA SER A 8 7.20 -2.76 -30.12
C SER A 8 5.94 -3.61 -29.86
N VAL A 9 6.01 -4.56 -28.94
CA VAL A 9 4.94 -5.49 -28.59
C VAL A 9 4.87 -5.62 -27.09
N VAL A 10 3.70 -5.37 -26.53
CA VAL A 10 3.37 -5.65 -25.13
C VAL A 10 2.75 -7.02 -25.05
N THR A 11 3.33 -7.92 -24.28
CA THR A 11 2.78 -9.24 -23.98
C THR A 11 2.63 -9.43 -22.49
N TRP A 12 1.46 -9.95 -22.07
CA TRP A 12 1.18 -10.32 -20.68
C TRP A 12 0.32 -11.57 -20.63
N GLU A 13 0.33 -12.25 -19.49
CA GLU A 13 -0.57 -13.35 -19.23
C GLU A 13 -1.93 -12.83 -18.76
N LEU A 14 -3.00 -13.40 -19.30
CA LEU A 14 -4.37 -13.09 -18.92
C LEU A 14 -5.02 -14.36 -18.38
N GLU A 15 -5.07 -14.49 -17.07
CA GLU A 15 -5.61 -15.68 -16.41
C GLU A 15 -7.14 -15.76 -16.41
N GLY A 16 -7.81 -14.65 -16.58
CA GLY A 16 -9.25 -14.53 -16.39
C GLY A 16 -9.65 -14.58 -14.91
N ARG A 17 -10.96 -14.57 -14.65
CA ARG A 17 -11.50 -14.59 -13.28
C ARG A 17 -11.88 -15.99 -12.87
N PRO A 18 -11.62 -16.42 -11.63
CA PRO A 18 -12.04 -17.71 -11.12
C PRO A 18 -13.57 -17.88 -11.27
N PHE A 19 -14.00 -18.96 -11.88
CA PHE A 19 -15.43 -19.26 -12.05
C PHE A 19 -15.86 -20.49 -11.27
N ARG A 20 -15.13 -21.61 -11.44
CA ARG A 20 -15.36 -22.87 -10.73
C ARG A 20 -14.14 -23.75 -10.85
N THR A 21 -14.10 -24.80 -10.04
CA THR A 21 -13.11 -25.87 -10.17
C THR A 21 -13.61 -26.92 -11.15
N ASN A 22 -12.74 -27.40 -12.03
CA ASN A 22 -13.02 -28.54 -12.89
C ASN A 22 -13.23 -29.78 -11.99
N PRO A 23 -14.42 -30.43 -12.04
CA PRO A 23 -14.71 -31.56 -11.16
C PRO A 23 -13.84 -32.81 -11.44
N ASP A 24 -13.28 -32.93 -12.66
CA ASP A 24 -12.52 -34.09 -13.07
C ASP A 24 -11.01 -33.95 -12.76
N THR A 25 -10.45 -32.74 -12.87
CA THR A 25 -9.01 -32.51 -12.72
C THR A 25 -8.67 -31.75 -11.44
N GLY A 26 -9.61 -31.04 -10.81
CA GLY A 26 -9.36 -30.15 -9.68
C GLY A 26 -8.78 -28.79 -10.07
N ASP A 27 -8.55 -28.52 -11.37
CA ASP A 27 -7.98 -27.28 -11.84
C ASP A 27 -8.99 -26.14 -11.83
N PRO A 28 -8.55 -24.87 -11.58
CA PRO A 28 -9.43 -23.72 -11.68
C PRO A 28 -9.86 -23.50 -13.13
N LEU A 29 -11.16 -23.26 -13.32
CA LEU A 29 -11.73 -22.82 -14.59
C LEU A 29 -11.92 -21.31 -14.52
N ASN A 30 -11.15 -20.57 -15.30
CA ASN A 30 -11.21 -19.12 -15.38
C ASN A 30 -12.01 -18.67 -16.60
N LEU A 31 -12.75 -17.57 -16.45
CA LEU A 31 -13.56 -16.99 -17.51
C LEU A 31 -13.23 -15.50 -17.69
N LEU A 32 -13.36 -15.03 -18.91
CA LEU A 32 -13.44 -13.61 -19.23
C LEU A 32 -14.90 -13.20 -19.28
N TYR A 33 -15.26 -12.22 -18.49
CA TYR A 33 -16.59 -11.61 -18.55
C TYR A 33 -16.70 -10.62 -19.69
N GLY A 34 -17.92 -10.26 -20.07
CA GLY A 34 -18.16 -9.29 -21.13
C GLY A 34 -17.48 -7.94 -20.89
N ALA A 35 -17.36 -7.51 -19.63
CA ALA A 35 -16.63 -6.31 -19.25
C ALA A 35 -15.12 -6.41 -19.54
N ASP A 36 -14.53 -7.59 -19.30
CA ASP A 36 -13.10 -7.84 -19.55
C ASP A 36 -12.80 -7.79 -21.04
N ILE A 37 -13.68 -8.44 -21.83
CA ILE A 37 -13.59 -8.43 -23.31
C ILE A 37 -13.75 -7.00 -23.86
N ALA A 38 -14.65 -6.21 -23.29
CA ALA A 38 -14.83 -4.81 -23.68
C ALA A 38 -13.58 -3.97 -23.36
N ALA A 39 -13.00 -4.13 -22.17
CA ALA A 39 -11.77 -3.45 -21.77
C ALA A 39 -10.59 -3.82 -22.69
N LEU A 40 -10.43 -5.12 -23.00
CA LEU A 40 -9.43 -5.60 -23.96
C LEU A 40 -9.59 -4.96 -25.34
N ASN A 41 -10.83 -4.90 -25.86
CA ASN A 41 -11.09 -4.26 -27.15
C ASN A 41 -10.77 -2.77 -27.15
N ILE A 42 -11.04 -2.04 -26.07
CA ILE A 42 -10.66 -0.64 -25.91
C ILE A 42 -9.13 -0.48 -25.96
N MET A 43 -8.40 -1.35 -25.26
CA MET A 43 -6.94 -1.33 -25.24
C MET A 43 -6.34 -1.66 -26.61
N ILE A 44 -6.86 -2.68 -27.29
CA ILE A 44 -6.44 -3.04 -28.66
C ILE A 44 -6.69 -1.85 -29.61
N GLY A 45 -7.83 -1.19 -29.51
CA GLY A 45 -8.13 0.02 -30.28
C GLY A 45 -7.13 1.14 -30.00
N ALA A 46 -6.83 1.43 -28.73
CA ALA A 46 -5.85 2.45 -28.36
C ALA A 46 -4.44 2.10 -28.84
N ALA A 47 -4.03 0.82 -28.72
CA ALA A 47 -2.74 0.35 -29.20
C ALA A 47 -2.61 0.47 -30.73
N SER A 48 -3.66 0.12 -31.49
CA SER A 48 -3.66 0.23 -32.95
C SER A 48 -3.53 1.68 -33.45
N GLU A 49 -3.94 2.65 -32.62
CA GLU A 49 -3.79 4.08 -32.86
C GLU A 49 -2.48 4.66 -32.25
N GLY A 50 -1.54 3.82 -31.84
CA GLY A 50 -0.27 4.24 -31.24
C GLY A 50 -0.45 4.92 -29.87
N TRP A 51 -1.45 4.52 -29.07
CA TRP A 51 -1.75 5.06 -27.74
C TRP A 51 -2.03 6.57 -27.71
N GLN A 52 -2.49 7.15 -28.82
CA GLN A 52 -2.86 8.56 -28.88
C GLN A 52 -4.04 8.89 -27.94
N ARG A 53 -4.93 7.93 -27.74
CA ARG A 53 -5.98 7.98 -26.72
C ARG A 53 -5.54 7.19 -25.50
N PRO A 54 -5.32 7.85 -24.35
CA PRO A 54 -4.95 7.15 -23.15
C PRO A 54 -6.10 6.30 -22.61
N VAL A 55 -5.79 5.11 -22.08
CA VAL A 55 -6.72 4.24 -21.40
C VAL A 55 -6.41 4.28 -19.91
N TYR A 56 -7.43 4.48 -19.10
CA TYR A 56 -7.32 4.56 -17.66
C TYR A 56 -8.22 3.54 -16.97
N PHE A 57 -7.69 2.94 -15.91
CA PHE A 57 -8.45 2.21 -14.92
C PHE A 57 -8.62 3.07 -13.68
N ALA A 58 -9.77 3.01 -13.02
CA ALA A 58 -9.92 3.62 -11.72
C ALA A 58 -9.09 2.84 -10.69
N VAL A 59 -8.48 3.52 -9.72
CA VAL A 59 -7.72 2.84 -8.64
C VAL A 59 -8.57 1.90 -7.81
N THR A 60 -9.89 2.09 -7.82
CA THR A 60 -10.87 1.25 -7.10
C THR A 60 -11.27 0.00 -7.88
N VAL A 61 -10.73 -0.25 -9.08
CA VAL A 61 -10.96 -1.51 -9.79
C VAL A 61 -10.22 -2.62 -9.06
N ALA A 62 -10.96 -3.66 -8.67
CA ALA A 62 -10.40 -4.83 -8.01
C ALA A 62 -9.34 -5.52 -8.89
N SER A 63 -8.42 -6.26 -8.26
CA SER A 63 -7.29 -6.89 -8.95
C SER A 63 -7.73 -7.80 -10.09
N ASP A 64 -8.79 -8.59 -9.88
CA ASP A 64 -9.35 -9.47 -10.90
C ASP A 64 -9.89 -8.72 -12.13
N GLY A 65 -10.29 -7.45 -11.97
CA GLY A 65 -10.74 -6.56 -13.06
C GLY A 65 -9.61 -5.80 -13.76
N ARG A 66 -8.37 -5.90 -13.29
CA ARG A 66 -7.21 -5.22 -13.89
C ARG A 66 -6.55 -5.99 -15.02
N LEU A 67 -7.01 -7.20 -15.29
CA LEU A 67 -6.62 -8.03 -16.44
C LEU A 67 -5.13 -8.42 -16.45
N GLY A 68 -4.47 -8.51 -15.30
CA GLY A 68 -3.04 -8.81 -15.20
C GLY A 68 -2.13 -7.69 -15.74
N LEU A 69 -2.62 -6.45 -15.77
CA LEU A 69 -1.91 -5.29 -16.32
C LEU A 69 -1.12 -4.50 -15.27
N GLU A 70 -0.97 -5.00 -14.05
CA GLU A 70 -0.35 -4.28 -12.94
C GLU A 70 1.03 -3.72 -13.33
N ASN A 71 1.84 -4.51 -14.02
CA ASN A 71 3.17 -4.12 -14.49
C ASN A 71 3.17 -3.07 -15.63
N TYR A 72 2.00 -2.68 -16.12
CA TYR A 72 1.82 -1.69 -17.19
C TYR A 72 1.02 -0.48 -16.74
N PHE A 73 0.73 -0.38 -15.45
CA PHE A 73 0.04 0.78 -14.91
C PHE A 73 0.99 1.91 -14.53
N GLN A 74 0.56 3.13 -14.81
CA GLN A 74 1.19 4.36 -14.37
C GLN A 74 0.16 5.17 -13.60
N LEU A 75 0.44 5.47 -12.33
CA LEU A 75 -0.45 6.26 -11.50
C LEU A 75 -0.38 7.72 -11.90
N GLU A 76 -1.52 8.28 -12.32
CA GLU A 76 -1.70 9.68 -12.68
C GLU A 76 -2.85 10.29 -11.87
N GLY A 77 -2.57 10.76 -10.65
CA GLY A 77 -3.60 11.21 -9.70
C GLY A 77 -4.36 10.02 -9.10
N GLN A 78 -5.66 9.90 -9.34
CA GLN A 78 -6.51 8.78 -8.90
C GLN A 78 -6.88 7.81 -10.04
N ALA A 79 -6.07 7.73 -11.06
CA ALA A 79 -6.30 6.82 -12.16
C ALA A 79 -5.00 6.12 -12.56
N LEU A 80 -5.13 4.87 -12.96
CA LEU A 80 -4.05 4.02 -13.44
C LEU A 80 -4.07 4.07 -14.97
N ARG A 81 -3.12 4.77 -15.57
CA ARG A 81 -2.96 4.80 -17.02
C ARG A 81 -2.27 3.54 -17.49
N VAL A 82 -2.80 2.90 -18.52
CA VAL A 82 -2.11 1.83 -19.22
C VAL A 82 -1.01 2.43 -20.10
N VAL A 83 0.24 2.00 -19.86
CA VAL A 83 1.39 2.42 -20.65
C VAL A 83 2.11 1.19 -21.21
N PRO A 84 2.62 1.21 -22.46
CA PRO A 84 3.32 0.08 -23.07
C PRO A 84 4.78 -0.01 -22.57
N ILE A 85 5.00 0.20 -21.27
CA ILE A 85 6.29 0.16 -20.61
C ILE A 85 6.13 -0.71 -19.39
N ARG A 86 6.83 -1.85 -19.36
CA ARG A 86 6.81 -2.74 -18.21
C ARG A 86 7.68 -2.18 -17.09
N HIS A 87 7.18 -2.27 -15.87
CA HIS A 87 7.91 -1.95 -14.65
C HIS A 87 7.62 -3.02 -13.58
N SER A 88 8.36 -3.00 -12.50
CA SER A 88 8.27 -3.96 -11.41
C SER A 88 7.44 -3.48 -10.22
N GLU A 89 7.04 -2.20 -10.19
CA GLU A 89 6.28 -1.66 -9.08
C GLU A 89 4.85 -2.24 -9.05
N PRO A 90 4.41 -2.79 -7.92
CA PRO A 90 3.17 -3.60 -7.83
C PRO A 90 1.88 -2.87 -8.15
N LEU A 91 1.80 -1.58 -7.84
CA LEU A 91 0.61 -0.74 -8.09
C LEU A 91 0.80 0.27 -9.24
N GLY A 92 1.80 0.02 -10.08
CA GLY A 92 2.16 0.94 -11.13
C GLY A 92 3.15 2.01 -10.68
N ARG A 93 3.96 2.44 -11.62
CA ARG A 93 4.90 3.53 -11.41
C ARG A 93 4.14 4.84 -11.18
N VAL A 94 4.52 5.60 -10.16
CA VAL A 94 3.96 6.95 -9.97
C VAL A 94 4.56 7.91 -10.99
N GLU A 95 3.72 8.61 -11.75
CA GLU A 95 4.17 9.67 -12.65
C GLU A 95 4.37 10.97 -11.87
N LEU A 96 5.61 11.20 -11.43
CA LEU A 96 5.95 12.34 -10.58
C LEU A 96 5.82 13.70 -11.27
N GLY A 97 5.85 13.75 -12.60
CA GLY A 97 5.62 14.98 -13.36
C GLY A 97 4.17 15.45 -13.37
N ILE A 98 3.21 14.61 -12.95
CA ILE A 98 1.78 14.90 -13.06
C ILE A 98 1.06 14.70 -11.73
N THR A 99 1.31 13.56 -11.06
CA THR A 99 0.51 13.10 -9.93
C THR A 99 0.55 14.04 -8.72
N PRO A 100 1.72 14.55 -8.27
CA PRO A 100 1.76 15.44 -7.11
C PRO A 100 0.93 16.71 -7.30
N ASP A 101 0.96 17.31 -8.48
CA ASP A 101 0.21 18.53 -8.77
C ASP A 101 -1.29 18.27 -8.77
N ARG A 102 -1.73 17.16 -9.40
CA ARG A 102 -3.14 16.74 -9.38
C ARG A 102 -3.63 16.49 -7.95
N LEU A 103 -2.82 15.86 -7.09
CA LEU A 103 -3.19 15.59 -5.70
C LEU A 103 -3.28 16.87 -4.86
N ARG A 104 -2.43 17.86 -5.11
CA ARG A 104 -2.49 19.17 -4.44
C ARG A 104 -3.78 19.95 -4.75
N GLU A 105 -4.37 19.74 -5.92
CA GLU A 105 -5.63 20.36 -6.34
C GLU A 105 -6.86 19.76 -5.64
N PHE A 106 -6.75 18.62 -4.98
CA PHE A 106 -7.88 17.97 -4.30
C PHE A 106 -8.41 18.81 -3.16
N ARG A 107 -9.72 19.02 -3.18
CA ARG A 107 -10.46 19.73 -2.14
C ARG A 107 -11.24 18.73 -1.32
N PHE A 108 -10.91 18.66 -0.05
CA PHE A 108 -11.64 17.84 0.91
C PHE A 108 -12.52 18.77 1.75
N THR A 109 -13.80 18.41 1.89
CA THR A 109 -14.76 19.23 2.64
C THR A 109 -15.24 18.43 3.84
N ASN A 110 -15.13 19.02 5.02
CA ASN A 110 -15.58 18.50 6.31
C ASN A 110 -14.92 17.20 6.80
N LEU A 111 -13.94 16.62 6.09
CA LEU A 111 -13.27 15.39 6.50
C LEU A 111 -12.41 15.57 7.79
N ASN A 112 -12.20 16.79 8.23
CA ASN A 112 -11.56 17.14 9.48
C ASN A 112 -12.54 17.63 10.57
N ASP A 113 -13.83 17.53 10.32
CA ASP A 113 -14.88 17.94 11.26
C ASP A 113 -15.32 16.74 12.10
N PRO A 114 -15.05 16.72 13.43
CA PRO A 114 -15.41 15.60 14.29
C PRO A 114 -16.94 15.44 14.51
N ASP A 115 -17.73 16.47 14.18
CA ASP A 115 -19.19 16.41 14.34
C ASP A 115 -19.88 15.76 13.14
N VAL A 116 -19.13 15.45 12.07
CA VAL A 116 -19.65 14.77 10.88
C VAL A 116 -19.44 13.27 10.99
N TYR A 117 -20.54 12.52 10.93
CA TYR A 117 -20.50 11.06 10.90
C TYR A 117 -20.21 10.53 9.50
N TYR A 118 -19.25 9.61 9.40
CA TYR A 118 -18.92 8.88 8.17
C TYR A 118 -19.11 7.39 8.38
N ASP A 119 -19.93 6.77 7.54
CA ASP A 119 -20.14 5.33 7.55
C ASP A 119 -18.89 4.54 7.07
N ALA A 120 -18.95 3.21 7.21
CA ALA A 120 -17.82 2.35 6.85
C ALA A 120 -17.43 2.46 5.37
N ASN A 121 -18.39 2.66 4.45
CA ASN A 121 -18.09 2.79 3.03
C ASN A 121 -17.35 4.09 2.71
N ILE A 122 -17.80 5.20 3.31
CA ILE A 122 -17.10 6.49 3.14
C ILE A 122 -15.70 6.42 3.74
N ARG A 123 -15.53 5.83 4.92
CA ARG A 123 -14.21 5.66 5.55
C ARG A 123 -13.27 4.87 4.65
N ARG A 124 -13.72 3.75 4.09
CA ARG A 124 -12.94 2.96 3.12
C ARG A 124 -12.57 3.76 1.86
N MET A 125 -13.47 4.61 1.35
CA MET A 125 -13.13 5.50 0.24
C MET A 125 -12.08 6.53 0.62
N VAL A 126 -12.09 7.01 1.86
CA VAL A 126 -11.07 7.94 2.38
C VAL A 126 -9.70 7.26 2.47
N ASP A 127 -9.63 5.98 2.81
CA ASP A 127 -8.36 5.24 2.84
C ASP A 127 -7.74 5.10 1.46
N ASN A 128 -8.52 5.01 0.39
CA ASN A 128 -7.98 5.09 -0.98
C ASN A 128 -7.22 6.41 -1.24
N TYR A 129 -7.70 7.54 -0.72
CA TYR A 129 -6.96 8.81 -0.81
C TYR A 129 -5.66 8.73 -0.02
N ARG A 130 -5.69 8.23 1.21
CA ARG A 130 -4.49 8.07 2.03
C ARG A 130 -3.44 7.22 1.33
N ASN A 131 -3.85 6.10 0.72
CA ASN A 131 -2.96 5.19 0.01
C ASN A 131 -2.29 5.87 -1.20
N ILE A 132 -3.06 6.56 -2.03
CA ILE A 132 -2.53 7.27 -3.21
C ILE A 132 -1.56 8.39 -2.81
N PHE A 133 -1.93 9.20 -1.81
CA PHE A 133 -1.06 10.27 -1.32
C PHE A 133 0.23 9.71 -0.72
N SER A 134 0.15 8.64 0.07
CA SER A 134 1.31 8.01 0.68
C SER A 134 2.23 7.37 -0.37
N GLN A 135 1.67 6.68 -1.35
CA GLN A 135 2.43 6.10 -2.46
C GLN A 135 3.14 7.20 -3.26
N THR A 136 2.44 8.30 -3.55
CA THR A 136 3.03 9.43 -4.27
C THR A 136 4.13 10.11 -3.44
N ALA A 137 3.87 10.38 -2.17
CA ALA A 137 4.83 10.99 -1.27
C ALA A 137 6.08 10.11 -1.06
N SER A 138 5.90 8.79 -0.91
CA SER A 138 7.02 7.83 -0.85
C SER A 138 7.86 7.87 -2.13
N ALA A 139 7.22 7.85 -3.30
CA ALA A 139 7.93 7.95 -4.57
C ALA A 139 8.69 9.29 -4.73
N MET A 140 8.11 10.40 -4.23
CA MET A 140 8.78 11.70 -4.21
C MET A 140 10.02 11.68 -3.31
N VAL A 141 9.91 11.13 -2.09
CA VAL A 141 11.03 11.01 -1.14
C VAL A 141 12.15 10.16 -1.73
N VAL A 142 11.83 8.99 -2.30
CA VAL A 142 12.79 8.10 -2.98
C VAL A 142 13.47 8.80 -4.17
N ALA A 143 12.74 9.65 -4.89
CA ALA A 143 13.29 10.47 -5.98
C ALA A 143 14.11 11.68 -5.50
N GLY A 144 14.34 11.84 -4.19
CA GLY A 144 15.10 12.95 -3.60
C GLY A 144 14.29 14.23 -3.34
N GLN A 145 12.96 14.23 -3.59
CA GLN A 145 12.05 15.34 -3.31
C GLN A 145 11.48 15.20 -1.88
N ILE A 146 12.38 15.18 -0.88
CA ILE A 146 12.04 14.80 0.50
C ILE A 146 11.04 15.79 1.11
N GLU A 147 11.35 17.07 1.05
CA GLU A 147 10.55 18.12 1.67
C GLU A 147 9.15 18.22 1.04
N GLU A 148 9.07 18.10 -0.28
CA GLU A 148 7.80 18.14 -1.01
C GLU A 148 6.95 16.89 -0.75
N GLY A 149 7.57 15.71 -0.63
CA GLY A 149 6.89 14.47 -0.29
C GLY A 149 6.29 14.53 1.12
N VAL A 150 7.08 14.96 2.12
CA VAL A 150 6.61 15.17 3.48
C VAL A 150 5.50 16.23 3.54
N ALA A 151 5.66 17.35 2.82
CA ALA A 151 4.64 18.40 2.77
C ALA A 151 3.31 17.91 2.16
N LEU A 152 3.37 17.01 1.18
CA LEU A 152 2.18 16.40 0.57
C LEU A 152 1.40 15.59 1.61
N ILE A 153 2.07 14.75 2.40
CA ILE A 153 1.46 13.93 3.45
C ILE A 153 0.99 14.80 4.64
N ASP A 154 1.77 15.78 5.07
CA ASP A 154 1.37 16.72 6.13
C ASP A 154 0.09 17.48 5.74
N SER A 155 -0.03 17.87 4.47
CA SER A 155 -1.23 18.53 3.96
C SER A 155 -2.45 17.59 3.98
N LEU A 156 -2.28 16.32 3.62
CA LEU A 156 -3.34 15.33 3.71
C LEU A 156 -3.78 15.11 5.15
N MET A 157 -2.84 14.92 6.07
CA MET A 157 -3.13 14.64 7.48
C MET A 157 -3.86 15.79 8.18
N LYS A 158 -3.63 17.05 7.75
CA LYS A 158 -4.43 18.19 8.19
C LYS A 158 -5.86 18.19 7.69
N LYS A 159 -6.08 17.66 6.48
CA LYS A 159 -7.40 17.60 5.82
C LYS A 159 -8.20 16.37 6.22
N ILE A 160 -7.52 15.25 6.50
CA ILE A 160 -8.12 13.95 6.84
C ILE A 160 -7.36 13.33 8.02
N PRO A 161 -7.45 13.92 9.22
CA PRO A 161 -6.75 13.39 10.39
C PRO A 161 -7.36 12.07 10.86
N PHE A 162 -6.53 11.16 11.36
CA PHE A 162 -6.99 9.89 11.94
C PHE A 162 -7.89 10.06 13.15
N SER A 163 -7.78 11.19 13.86
CA SER A 163 -8.65 11.51 15.00
C SER A 163 -10.11 11.76 14.60
N THR A 164 -10.36 12.19 13.37
CA THR A 164 -11.73 12.43 12.86
C THR A 164 -12.24 11.25 12.07
N ILE A 165 -11.43 10.74 11.16
CA ILE A 165 -11.77 9.55 10.35
C ILE A 165 -10.68 8.51 10.63
N PRO A 166 -10.96 7.53 11.52
CA PRO A 166 -10.03 6.43 11.76
C PRO A 166 -9.70 5.71 10.45
N GLY A 167 -8.41 5.49 10.19
CA GLY A 167 -7.95 4.71 9.06
C GLY A 167 -7.90 3.23 9.38
N ASP A 168 -7.71 2.40 8.37
CA ASP A 168 -7.27 1.04 8.54
C ASP A 168 -5.78 0.98 8.92
N TYR A 169 -5.30 -0.21 9.33
CA TYR A 169 -3.90 -0.39 9.73
C TYR A 169 -2.93 -0.18 8.56
N ILE A 170 -3.35 -0.41 7.31
CA ILE A 170 -2.56 -0.22 6.10
C ILE A 170 -2.27 1.27 5.87
N SER A 171 -3.29 2.10 6.02
CA SER A 171 -3.14 3.56 5.93
C SER A 171 -2.13 4.11 6.94
N PHE A 172 -2.10 3.55 8.16
CA PHE A 172 -1.08 3.92 9.16
C PHE A 172 0.32 3.55 8.72
N ILE A 173 0.51 2.32 8.20
CA ILE A 173 1.81 1.85 7.71
C ILE A 173 2.32 2.76 6.59
N TYR A 174 1.49 3.03 5.60
CA TYR A 174 1.91 3.79 4.43
C TYR A 174 2.26 5.24 4.76
N ILE A 175 1.48 5.88 5.64
CA ILE A 175 1.77 7.24 6.07
C ILE A 175 3.04 7.28 6.94
N ALA A 176 3.19 6.38 7.91
CA ALA A 176 4.38 6.29 8.74
C ALA A 176 5.65 6.04 7.90
N ARG A 177 5.54 5.18 6.87
CA ARG A 177 6.63 4.89 5.95
C ARG A 177 7.15 6.13 5.22
N VAL A 178 6.29 7.06 4.82
CA VAL A 178 6.76 8.33 4.19
C VAL A 178 7.75 9.05 5.11
N TYR A 179 7.41 9.16 6.38
CA TYR A 179 8.29 9.80 7.37
C TYR A 179 9.56 8.99 7.63
N GLN A 180 9.47 7.65 7.69
CA GLN A 180 10.66 6.79 7.81
C GLN A 180 11.62 6.98 6.62
N LEU A 181 11.11 6.96 5.39
CA LEU A 181 11.90 7.20 4.18
C LEU A 181 12.54 8.60 4.17
N ALA A 182 11.85 9.59 4.76
CA ALA A 182 12.36 10.95 4.92
C ALA A 182 13.36 11.11 6.07
N GLY A 183 13.57 10.06 6.90
CA GLY A 183 14.42 10.10 8.09
C GLY A 183 13.77 10.74 9.32
N ASP A 184 12.48 11.07 9.28
CA ASP A 184 11.72 11.60 10.41
C ASP A 184 11.09 10.45 11.23
N TYR A 185 11.95 9.70 11.91
CA TYR A 185 11.55 8.50 12.65
C TYR A 185 10.61 8.82 13.83
N GLU A 186 10.73 9.99 14.43
CA GLU A 186 9.85 10.40 15.52
C GLU A 186 8.39 10.53 15.08
N LYS A 187 8.15 11.19 13.93
CA LYS A 187 6.80 11.25 13.35
C LYS A 187 6.27 9.88 12.92
N ALA A 188 7.12 9.04 12.35
CA ALA A 188 6.74 7.68 12.00
C ALA A 188 6.29 6.90 13.26
N LEU A 189 7.07 6.97 14.34
CA LEU A 189 6.73 6.32 15.61
C LEU A 189 5.47 6.88 16.26
N GLU A 190 5.21 8.18 16.15
CA GLU A 190 3.95 8.78 16.63
C GLU A 190 2.74 8.12 15.96
N ILE A 191 2.80 7.92 14.63
CA ILE A 191 1.73 7.29 13.86
C ILE A 191 1.58 5.81 14.23
N TYR A 192 2.68 5.08 14.35
CA TYR A 192 2.64 3.67 14.75
C TYR A 192 2.08 3.49 16.16
N ARG A 193 2.49 4.31 17.13
CA ARG A 193 1.95 4.29 18.50
C ARG A 193 0.45 4.54 18.51
N ALA A 194 -0.05 5.45 17.67
CA ALA A 194 -1.49 5.71 17.55
C ALA A 194 -2.27 4.51 16.97
N SER A 195 -1.64 3.69 16.13
CA SER A 195 -2.25 2.50 15.52
C SER A 195 -2.15 1.22 16.37
N GLU A 196 -1.26 1.17 17.35
CA GLU A 196 -0.94 -0.01 18.16
C GLU A 196 -2.18 -0.66 18.83
N PRO A 197 -3.11 0.09 19.46
CA PRO A 197 -4.29 -0.52 20.08
C PRO A 197 -5.19 -1.24 19.08
N MET A 198 -5.35 -0.70 17.89
CA MET A 198 -6.13 -1.30 16.81
C MET A 198 -5.46 -2.59 16.30
N LEU A 199 -4.14 -2.58 16.16
CA LEU A 199 -3.37 -3.75 15.77
C LEU A 199 -3.51 -4.89 16.78
N ILE A 200 -3.30 -4.60 18.08
CA ILE A 200 -3.43 -5.58 19.15
C ILE A 200 -4.85 -6.18 19.17
N HIS A 201 -5.87 -5.32 19.04
CA HIS A 201 -7.26 -5.79 18.97
C HIS A 201 -7.49 -6.75 17.80
N ARG A 202 -6.99 -6.42 16.61
CA ARG A 202 -7.15 -7.30 15.44
C ARG A 202 -6.37 -8.60 15.59
N LEU A 203 -5.12 -8.56 16.05
CA LEU A 203 -4.29 -9.74 16.28
C LEU A 203 -4.92 -10.72 17.27
N SER A 204 -5.64 -10.23 18.28
CA SER A 204 -6.28 -11.06 19.30
C SER A 204 -7.64 -11.65 18.87
N HIS A 205 -8.28 -11.13 17.82
CA HIS A 205 -9.65 -11.51 17.45
C HIS A 205 -9.80 -12.11 16.04
N GLN A 206 -8.81 -12.01 15.18
CA GLN A 206 -8.86 -12.55 13.82
C GLN A 206 -7.81 -13.65 13.62
N SER A 207 -8.25 -14.79 13.10
CA SER A 207 -7.40 -15.90 12.71
C SER A 207 -7.57 -16.17 11.22
N GLY A 208 -6.47 -16.16 10.47
CA GLY A 208 -6.43 -16.50 9.06
C GLY A 208 -5.06 -16.24 8.47
N ASP A 209 -4.64 -17.04 7.49
CA ASP A 209 -3.25 -17.01 6.96
C ASP A 209 -2.87 -15.65 6.37
N SER A 210 -3.76 -15.02 5.60
CA SER A 210 -3.51 -13.70 5.01
C SER A 210 -3.34 -12.60 6.08
N PHE A 211 -4.19 -12.63 7.10
CA PHE A 211 -4.12 -11.65 8.18
C PHE A 211 -2.84 -11.75 8.99
N SER A 212 -2.38 -12.97 9.28
CA SER A 212 -1.13 -13.21 10.00
C SER A 212 0.08 -12.62 9.27
N GLN A 213 0.10 -12.68 7.95
CA GLN A 213 1.16 -12.11 7.12
C GLN A 213 1.19 -10.58 7.18
N TYR A 214 0.03 -9.90 7.08
CA TYR A 214 -0.03 -8.44 7.17
C TYR A 214 0.30 -7.91 8.56
N ALA A 215 -0.20 -8.58 9.59
CA ALA A 215 0.14 -8.24 10.96
C ALA A 215 1.65 -8.39 11.21
N PHE A 216 2.26 -9.42 10.67
CA PHE A 216 3.71 -9.63 10.75
C PHE A 216 4.47 -8.50 10.05
N THR A 217 4.09 -8.12 8.82
CA THR A 217 4.70 -7.00 8.09
C THR A 217 4.58 -5.69 8.86
N PHE A 218 3.42 -5.43 9.46
CA PHE A 218 3.24 -4.25 10.30
C PHE A 218 4.17 -4.27 11.51
N LEU A 219 4.24 -5.38 12.24
CA LEU A 219 5.12 -5.53 13.40
C LEU A 219 6.59 -5.29 13.02
N GLN A 220 7.04 -5.83 11.89
CA GLN A 220 8.39 -5.59 11.38
C GLN A 220 8.62 -4.12 11.04
N SER A 221 7.64 -3.44 10.42
CA SER A 221 7.74 -2.02 10.10
C SER A 221 7.87 -1.14 11.33
N VAL A 222 7.06 -1.41 12.37
CA VAL A 222 7.14 -0.69 13.66
C VAL A 222 8.47 -0.94 14.35
N ARG A 223 8.91 -2.20 14.41
CA ARG A 223 10.21 -2.55 14.98
C ARG A 223 11.34 -1.84 14.25
N ALA A 224 11.35 -1.87 12.92
CA ALA A 224 12.34 -1.18 12.12
C ALA A 224 12.38 0.33 12.41
N ALA A 225 11.22 0.98 12.57
CA ALA A 225 11.15 2.39 12.91
C ALA A 225 11.79 2.70 14.27
N TYR A 226 11.51 1.89 15.30
CA TYR A 226 12.16 2.03 16.60
C TYR A 226 13.68 1.86 16.53
N LEU A 227 14.16 0.83 15.80
CA LEU A 227 15.58 0.58 15.63
C LEU A 227 16.29 1.69 14.86
N GLN A 228 15.66 2.22 13.81
CA GLN A 228 16.16 3.36 13.03
C GLN A 228 16.20 4.66 13.86
N ALA A 229 15.22 4.84 14.74
CA ALA A 229 15.22 5.95 15.71
C ALA A 229 16.22 5.75 16.85
N THR A 230 16.92 4.61 16.93
CA THR A 230 17.78 4.21 18.05
C THR A 230 17.07 4.16 19.42
N ASP A 231 15.73 4.05 19.40
CA ASP A 231 14.89 3.89 20.59
C ASP A 231 14.75 2.40 20.96
N TYR A 232 15.83 1.81 21.47
CA TYR A 232 15.87 0.39 21.81
C TYR A 232 14.98 0.04 23.01
N GLU A 233 14.76 0.97 23.92
CA GLU A 233 13.85 0.80 25.05
C GLU A 233 12.39 0.76 24.54
N GLY A 234 12.03 1.68 23.65
CA GLY A 234 10.73 1.69 22.99
C GLY A 234 10.48 0.44 22.17
N ALA A 235 11.48 -0.03 21.43
CA ALA A 235 11.43 -1.28 20.66
C ALA A 235 11.15 -2.50 21.57
N ALA A 236 11.89 -2.64 22.68
CA ALA A 236 11.71 -3.72 23.65
C ALA A 236 10.31 -3.65 24.32
N ALA A 237 9.89 -2.46 24.73
CA ALA A 237 8.58 -2.25 25.33
C ALA A 237 7.44 -2.59 24.36
N PHE A 238 7.56 -2.23 23.08
CA PHE A 238 6.60 -2.59 22.02
C PHE A 238 6.54 -4.11 21.84
N GLU A 239 7.68 -4.76 21.65
CA GLU A 239 7.77 -6.21 21.48
C GLU A 239 7.13 -6.96 22.65
N ASN A 240 7.41 -6.53 23.89
CA ASN A 240 6.87 -7.14 25.10
C ASN A 240 5.34 -6.97 25.20
N ARG A 241 4.80 -5.81 24.81
CA ARG A 241 3.34 -5.62 24.78
C ARG A 241 2.66 -6.53 23.76
N ILE A 242 3.26 -6.69 22.59
CA ILE A 242 2.73 -7.60 21.55
C ILE A 242 2.77 -9.05 22.06
N ARG A 243 3.90 -9.51 22.61
CA ARG A 243 4.03 -10.86 23.17
C ARG A 243 3.04 -11.14 24.29
N ALA A 244 2.88 -10.20 25.21
CA ALA A 244 1.92 -10.30 26.28
C ALA A 244 0.47 -10.44 25.77
N SER A 245 0.12 -9.81 24.64
CA SER A 245 -1.21 -9.96 24.04
C SER A 245 -1.49 -11.38 23.52
N PHE A 246 -0.45 -12.18 23.32
CA PHE A 246 -0.54 -13.59 22.94
C PHE A 246 -0.26 -14.56 24.10
N GLY A 247 -0.10 -14.05 25.31
CA GLY A 247 0.19 -14.86 26.49
C GLY A 247 1.65 -15.34 26.59
N ASP A 248 2.56 -14.73 25.83
CA ASP A 248 4.00 -14.99 25.92
C ASP A 248 4.60 -14.09 27.00
N GLU A 249 5.16 -14.69 28.05
CA GLU A 249 5.79 -13.98 29.18
C GLU A 249 7.28 -13.66 28.91
N ALA A 250 7.81 -13.95 27.73
CA ALA A 250 9.18 -13.61 27.37
C ALA A 250 9.40 -12.09 27.49
N ASN A 251 10.48 -11.71 28.13
CA ASN A 251 10.83 -10.30 28.36
C ASN A 251 12.06 -9.94 27.53
N VAL A 252 11.83 -9.28 26.42
CA VAL A 252 12.89 -8.76 25.55
C VAL A 252 13.46 -7.48 26.13
N THR A 253 14.79 -7.35 26.11
CA THR A 253 15.52 -6.20 26.67
C THR A 253 15.97 -5.22 25.59
N ALA A 254 16.24 -3.98 25.97
CA ALA A 254 16.82 -2.98 25.08
C ALA A 254 18.20 -3.40 24.53
N GLU A 255 18.97 -4.18 25.28
CA GLU A 255 20.27 -4.70 24.84
C GLU A 255 20.13 -5.73 23.72
N GLU A 256 19.13 -6.63 23.81
CA GLU A 256 18.82 -7.58 22.75
C GLU A 256 18.31 -6.85 21.48
N MET A 257 17.50 -5.79 21.64
CA MET A 257 17.07 -4.96 20.51
C MET A 257 18.24 -4.25 19.85
N ARG A 258 19.18 -3.73 20.65
CA ARG A 258 20.41 -3.11 20.15
C ARG A 258 21.30 -4.11 19.41
N ALA A 259 21.47 -5.31 19.96
CA ALA A 259 22.25 -6.37 19.32
C ALA A 259 21.61 -6.81 18.00
N SER A 260 20.28 -6.91 17.96
CA SER A 260 19.52 -7.19 16.74
C SER A 260 19.69 -6.09 15.68
N ALA A 261 19.70 -4.82 16.09
CA ALA A 261 19.94 -3.70 15.16
C ALA A 261 21.34 -3.78 14.53
N LEU A 262 22.37 -4.09 15.31
CA LEU A 262 23.73 -4.24 14.81
C LEU A 262 23.91 -5.41 13.84
N GLY A 263 23.12 -6.48 13.98
CA GLY A 263 23.08 -7.61 13.05
C GLY A 263 22.28 -7.33 11.77
N LEU A 264 21.31 -6.40 11.81
CA LEU A 264 20.51 -5.99 10.65
C LEU A 264 21.24 -4.97 9.75
N PHE A 265 22.24 -4.26 10.30
CA PHE A 265 23.03 -3.26 9.57
C PHE A 265 24.34 -3.82 8.99
N ASP A 266 24.54 -5.14 8.96
CA ASP A 266 25.61 -5.72 8.14
C ASP A 266 25.24 -5.52 6.67
N GLU A 267 26.15 -4.94 5.87
CA GLU A 267 25.90 -4.35 4.54
C GLU A 267 25.13 -5.25 3.54
N GLN A 268 25.07 -6.54 3.81
CA GLN A 268 24.37 -7.53 2.98
C GLN A 268 22.87 -7.65 3.28
N SER A 269 22.39 -7.22 4.44
CA SER A 269 20.97 -7.28 4.82
C SER A 269 20.15 -6.08 4.34
N ILE A 270 20.80 -4.95 4.08
CA ILE A 270 20.12 -3.72 3.59
C ILE A 270 19.57 -3.91 2.17
N ILE A 271 20.21 -4.76 1.37
CA ILE A 271 19.78 -5.06 -0.01
C ILE A 271 18.57 -6.02 0.01
N ASP A 272 18.53 -6.97 0.95
CA ASP A 272 17.40 -7.92 1.08
C ASP A 272 16.15 -7.25 1.68
N ASP A 273 16.30 -6.27 2.57
CA ASP A 273 15.15 -5.54 3.12
C ASP A 273 14.47 -4.62 2.09
N SER A 274 15.20 -4.10 1.10
CA SER A 274 14.60 -3.36 -0.01
C SER A 274 13.74 -4.28 -0.90
N VAL A 275 14.15 -5.53 -1.10
CA VAL A 275 13.40 -6.58 -1.83
C VAL A 275 12.17 -7.02 -1.03
N MET A 276 12.28 -7.20 0.29
CA MET A 276 11.13 -7.52 1.16
C MET A 276 10.09 -6.39 1.21
N ILE A 277 10.53 -5.15 1.04
CA ILE A 277 9.68 -3.97 0.95
C ILE A 277 8.95 -3.93 -0.41
N GLU A 278 9.61 -4.34 -1.48
CA GLU A 278 8.99 -4.47 -2.81
C GLU A 278 7.94 -5.59 -2.83
N ASP A 279 8.20 -6.74 -2.21
CA ASP A 279 7.24 -7.84 -2.09
C ASP A 279 6.03 -7.47 -1.21
N SER A 280 6.20 -6.65 -0.17
CA SER A 280 5.07 -6.20 0.64
C SER A 280 4.13 -5.22 -0.10
N LEU A 281 4.64 -4.49 -1.08
CA LEU A 281 3.83 -3.67 -1.99
C LEU A 281 3.14 -4.52 -3.06
N ALA A 282 3.73 -5.66 -3.44
CA ALA A 282 3.14 -6.60 -4.38
C ALA A 282 1.91 -7.35 -3.79
N LEU A 283 1.94 -7.62 -2.50
CA LEU A 283 0.85 -8.31 -1.79
C LEU A 283 -0.42 -7.46 -1.66
N ASP A 284 -0.35 -6.16 -1.85
CA ASP A 284 -1.46 -5.23 -1.59
C ASP A 284 -2.52 -5.18 -2.71
N SER A 285 -2.28 -5.80 -3.85
CA SER A 285 -3.29 -5.88 -4.91
C SER A 285 -4.50 -6.74 -4.52
N THR A 286 -4.36 -7.63 -3.53
CA THR A 286 -5.44 -8.47 -3.01
C THR A 286 -6.25 -7.84 -1.86
N LEU A 287 -5.76 -6.76 -1.25
CA LEU A 287 -6.41 -6.09 -0.12
C LEU A 287 -7.58 -5.18 -0.48
N LEU A 288 -7.81 -4.95 -1.77
CA LEU A 288 -8.97 -4.19 -2.23
C LEU A 288 -10.25 -5.04 -2.31
N GLU A 289 -10.19 -6.34 -2.00
CA GLU A 289 -11.39 -7.16 -1.89
C GLU A 289 -12.17 -6.82 -0.61
N PRO A 290 -13.47 -6.55 -0.72
CA PRO A 290 -14.32 -6.27 0.42
C PRO A 290 -14.45 -7.53 1.27
N GLN A 291 -13.80 -7.59 2.41
CA GLN A 291 -14.23 -8.49 3.47
C GLN A 291 -15.59 -7.96 3.97
N LEU A 292 -16.66 -8.60 3.55
CA LEU A 292 -17.98 -8.41 4.12
C LEU A 292 -17.89 -8.92 5.56
N ASP A 293 -17.86 -8.01 6.52
CA ASP A 293 -18.18 -8.32 7.90
C ASP A 293 -19.68 -8.63 7.94
N ASP A 294 -20.03 -9.93 8.01
CA ASP A 294 -21.39 -10.44 8.14
C ASP A 294 -21.96 -10.28 9.57
N ASP A 295 -21.46 -9.35 10.37
CA ASP A 295 -21.96 -9.06 11.70
C ASP A 295 -22.54 -7.63 11.79
N LEU A 296 -23.81 -7.53 11.34
CA LEU A 296 -24.82 -6.58 11.83
C LEU A 296 -26.18 -7.27 11.94
#